data_a361c7f73e144f3cbf676b1c907299d3
#
_entry.id   a361c7f73e144f3cbf676b1c907299d3
#
_cell.length_a   1.000
_cell.length_b   1.000
_cell.length_c   1.000
_cell.angle_alpha   90.00
_cell.angle_beta   90.00
_cell.angle_gamma   90.00
#
_symmetry.space_group_name_H-M   'P 1'
#
loop_
_entity.id
_entity.type
_entity.pdbx_description
1 polymer ?
#
loop_
_entity_poly.entity_id
_entity_poly.type
_entity_poly.pdbx_seq_one_letter_code
_entity_poly.pdbx_strand_id
1 'polypeptide(L)'
;MSSSCTHLEHVHVTELPAEVEGCADCLAGGTEWLHLRICLECGHVGCCDSSPMRHASAHARAADHPIMRSLEAGEDWSWCFVDELAMLIPEVHGQTRIPPSPLL
;
A
#
# COMPACT_ATOMS: atom_id res chain seq x y z
N MET A 1 16.65 -14.17 16.00
CA MET A 1 15.83 -14.12 15.67
C MET A 1 15.10 -13.27 14.83
N SER A 2 14.20 -13.44 14.63
CA SER A 2 13.51 -12.91 13.58
C SER A 2 13.01 -11.53 13.79
N SER A 3 13.09 -10.72 12.83
CA SER A 3 12.51 -9.40 12.86
C SER A 3 11.11 -9.41 12.23
N SER A 4 10.37 -10.45 12.48
CA SER A 4 9.04 -10.57 11.93
C SER A 4 8.08 -9.59 12.55
N CYS A 5 7.22 -9.05 11.71
CA CYS A 5 6.12 -8.21 12.15
C CYS A 5 5.11 -9.05 12.92
N THR A 6 4.56 -8.49 14.00
CA THR A 6 3.58 -9.19 14.83
C THR A 6 2.15 -8.98 14.34
N HIS A 7 1.96 -8.32 13.17
CA HIS A 7 0.64 -7.98 12.66
C HIS A 7 0.25 -8.73 11.39
N LEU A 8 0.95 -9.83 11.08
CA LEU A 8 0.68 -10.57 9.85
C LEU A 8 -0.73 -11.15 9.78
N GLU A 9 -1.39 -11.32 10.91
CA GLU A 9 -2.79 -11.77 10.93
C GLU A 9 -3.74 -10.77 10.29
N HIS A 10 -3.30 -9.52 10.07
CA HIS A 10 -4.09 -8.51 9.40
C HIS A 10 -3.97 -8.58 7.88
N VAL A 11 -3.16 -9.49 7.36
CA VAL A 11 -3.02 -9.64 5.91
C VAL A 11 -4.16 -10.48 5.38
N HIS A 12 -5.12 -9.84 4.71
CA HIS A 12 -6.27 -10.52 4.13
C HIS A 12 -6.23 -10.47 2.60
N VAL A 13 -5.51 -9.51 2.02
CA VAL A 13 -5.35 -9.42 0.57
C VAL A 13 -4.07 -10.16 0.20
N THR A 14 -4.23 -11.34 -0.40
CA THR A 14 -3.09 -12.17 -0.80
C THR A 14 -2.90 -12.17 -2.31
N GLU A 15 -3.91 -11.77 -3.07
CA GLU A 15 -3.77 -11.65 -4.51
C GLU A 15 -4.00 -10.19 -4.89
N LEU A 16 -2.99 -9.56 -5.50
CA LEU A 16 -3.07 -8.17 -5.86
C LEU A 16 -4.04 -7.97 -7.03
N PRO A 17 -4.73 -6.82 -7.08
CA PRO A 17 -5.65 -6.56 -8.19
C PRO A 17 -4.89 -6.48 -9.51
N ALA A 18 -5.56 -6.85 -10.60
CA ALA A 18 -4.94 -6.81 -11.92
C ALA A 18 -4.59 -5.39 -12.34
N GLU A 19 -5.40 -4.42 -11.96
CA GLU A 19 -5.15 -3.02 -12.26
C GLU A 19 -5.87 -2.12 -11.28
N VAL A 20 -5.35 -0.89 -11.13
CA VAL A 20 -5.99 0.15 -10.31
C VAL A 20 -5.93 1.46 -11.09
N GLU A 21 -6.81 2.40 -10.73
CA GLU A 21 -6.89 3.68 -11.40
C GLU A 21 -6.02 4.75 -10.76
N GLY A 22 -5.52 4.51 -9.58
CA GLY A 22 -4.69 5.45 -8.84
C GLY A 22 -5.01 5.43 -7.37
N CYS A 23 -4.56 6.48 -6.66
CA CYS A 23 -4.90 6.63 -5.25
C CYS A 23 -6.39 6.96 -5.13
N ALA A 24 -7.14 6.11 -4.43
CA ALA A 24 -8.59 6.27 -4.33
C ALA A 24 -8.97 7.63 -3.75
N ASP A 25 -8.26 8.05 -2.70
CA ASP A 25 -8.56 9.32 -2.04
C ASP A 25 -8.14 10.53 -2.88
N CYS A 26 -7.03 10.42 -3.63
CA CYS A 26 -6.62 11.48 -4.53
C CYS A 26 -7.61 11.63 -5.67
N LEU A 27 -8.10 10.52 -6.22
CA LEU A 27 -9.09 10.56 -7.28
C LEU A 27 -10.39 11.22 -6.80
N ALA A 28 -10.81 10.89 -5.58
CA ALA A 28 -12.02 11.47 -5.02
C ALA A 28 -11.85 12.95 -4.69
N GLY A 29 -10.66 13.35 -4.24
CA GLY A 29 -10.41 14.70 -3.79
C GLY A 29 -9.77 15.64 -4.81
N GLY A 30 -9.44 15.13 -5.99
CA GLY A 30 -8.81 15.96 -7.03
C GLY A 30 -7.35 16.27 -6.75
N THR A 31 -6.65 15.41 -6.00
CA THR A 31 -5.24 15.62 -5.69
C THR A 31 -4.37 14.63 -6.45
N GLU A 32 -3.06 14.80 -6.37
CA GLU A 32 -2.11 14.04 -7.17
C GLU A 32 -1.20 13.18 -6.28
N TRP A 33 -0.70 12.10 -6.84
CA TRP A 33 0.12 11.14 -6.11
C TRP A 33 1.41 10.83 -6.85
N LEU A 34 2.44 10.38 -6.07
CA LEU A 34 3.72 9.97 -6.66
C LEU A 34 3.74 8.45 -6.86
N HIS A 35 3.59 7.67 -5.80
CA HIS A 35 3.59 6.21 -5.88
C HIS A 35 2.38 5.65 -5.14
N LEU A 36 2.02 4.39 -5.44
CA LEU A 36 0.80 3.77 -4.92
C LEU A 36 1.12 2.64 -3.95
N ARG A 37 0.26 2.52 -2.93
CA ARG A 37 0.34 1.47 -1.93
C ARG A 37 -1.05 0.88 -1.73
N ILE A 38 -1.12 -0.42 -1.45
CA ILE A 38 -2.41 -1.07 -1.16
C ILE A 38 -2.44 -1.55 0.28
N CYS A 39 -3.56 -1.31 0.95
CA CYS A 39 -3.79 -1.84 2.28
C CYS A 39 -4.02 -3.34 2.18
N LEU A 40 -3.21 -4.15 2.86
CA LEU A 40 -3.35 -5.60 2.78
C LEU A 40 -4.51 -6.13 3.62
N GLU A 41 -5.15 -5.29 4.41
CA GLU A 41 -6.30 -5.73 5.18
C GLU A 41 -7.61 -5.55 4.41
N CYS A 42 -7.82 -4.40 3.77
CA CYS A 42 -9.09 -4.11 3.10
C CYS A 42 -8.97 -3.81 1.60
N GLY A 43 -7.76 -3.71 1.07
CA GLY A 43 -7.58 -3.47 -0.36
C GLY A 43 -7.64 -2.00 -0.77
N HIS A 44 -7.72 -1.07 0.19
CA HIS A 44 -7.76 0.35 -0.15
C HIS A 44 -6.43 0.79 -0.75
N VAL A 45 -6.48 1.52 -1.86
CA VAL A 45 -5.28 2.01 -2.54
C VAL A 45 -5.06 3.47 -2.18
N GLY A 46 -3.91 3.75 -1.60
CA GLY A 46 -3.52 5.11 -1.21
C GLY A 46 -2.16 5.47 -1.77
N CYS A 47 -1.76 6.72 -1.59
CA CYS A 47 -0.48 7.20 -2.08
C CYS A 47 0.59 7.17 -1.00
N CYS A 48 1.85 7.12 -1.43
CA CYS A 48 3.00 6.94 -0.55
C CYS A 48 3.30 8.22 0.25
N ASP A 49 4.22 8.09 1.21
CA ASP A 49 4.61 9.22 2.06
C ASP A 49 5.39 10.29 1.32
N SER A 50 5.88 10.01 0.12
CA SER A 50 6.50 11.02 -0.73
C SER A 50 5.46 11.79 -1.54
N SER A 51 4.21 11.36 -1.52
CA SER A 51 3.11 12.08 -2.15
C SER A 51 2.64 13.21 -1.24
N PRO A 52 2.09 14.29 -1.78
CA PRO A 52 1.66 15.43 -0.94
C PRO A 52 0.65 15.07 0.13
N MET A 53 -0.29 14.16 -0.18
CA MET A 53 -1.39 13.85 0.73
C MET A 53 -1.16 12.63 1.62
N ARG A 54 -0.22 11.76 1.28
CA ARG A 54 0.16 10.59 2.10
C ARG A 54 -1.04 9.76 2.54
N HIS A 55 -1.90 9.41 1.60
CA HIS A 55 -3.17 8.74 1.92
C HIS A 55 -2.99 7.33 2.47
N ALA A 56 -1.92 6.61 2.09
CA ALA A 56 -1.72 5.26 2.62
C ALA A 56 -1.47 5.28 4.13
N SER A 57 -0.61 6.20 4.61
CA SER A 57 -0.36 6.36 6.03
C SER A 57 -1.61 6.83 6.77
N ALA A 58 -2.34 7.78 6.17
CA ALA A 58 -3.56 8.30 6.78
C ALA A 58 -4.60 7.20 6.93
N HIS A 59 -4.73 6.34 5.91
CA HIS A 59 -5.66 5.21 5.96
C HIS A 59 -5.26 4.21 7.05
N ALA A 60 -3.96 3.90 7.16
CA ALA A 60 -3.49 2.97 8.17
C ALA A 60 -3.85 3.43 9.58
N ARG A 61 -3.70 4.74 9.84
CA ARG A 61 -4.05 5.29 11.14
C ARG A 61 -5.55 5.37 11.38
N ALA A 62 -6.29 5.82 10.37
CA ALA A 62 -7.74 6.02 10.53
C ALA A 62 -8.49 4.70 10.65
N ALA A 63 -8.08 3.68 9.92
CA ALA A 63 -8.76 2.39 9.90
C ALA A 63 -8.12 1.36 10.83
N ASP A 64 -6.98 1.70 11.43
CA ASP A 64 -6.22 0.77 12.26
C ASP A 64 -5.81 -0.48 11.48
N HIS A 65 -5.36 -0.27 10.23
CA HIS A 65 -4.90 -1.32 9.33
C HIS A 65 -3.39 -1.21 9.20
N PRO A 66 -2.61 -2.07 9.86
CA PRO A 66 -1.17 -1.83 10.02
C PRO A 66 -0.30 -2.11 8.80
N ILE A 67 -0.76 -2.90 7.84
CA ILE A 67 0.15 -3.38 6.79
C ILE A 67 -0.31 -2.92 5.41
N MET A 68 0.64 -2.36 4.66
CA MET A 68 0.43 -2.02 3.25
C MET A 68 1.51 -2.66 2.39
N ARG A 69 1.29 -2.69 1.07
CA ARG A 69 2.25 -3.21 0.10
C ARG A 69 2.40 -2.24 -1.05
N SER A 70 3.63 -2.13 -1.56
CA SER A 70 3.86 -1.32 -2.75
C SER A 70 3.15 -1.94 -3.95
N LEU A 71 2.59 -1.09 -4.80
CA LEU A 71 2.03 -1.49 -6.09
C LEU A 71 2.92 -1.11 -7.25
N GLU A 72 4.08 -0.51 -6.98
CA GLU A 72 4.97 -0.07 -8.04
C GLU A 72 5.67 -1.24 -8.69
N ALA A 73 5.88 -1.15 -10.01
CA ALA A 73 6.54 -2.20 -10.76
C ALA A 73 7.95 -2.45 -10.22
N GLY A 74 8.30 -3.71 -10.02
CA GLY A 74 9.61 -4.08 -9.49
C GLY A 74 9.75 -3.97 -7.99
N GLU A 75 8.69 -3.54 -7.29
CA GLU A 75 8.71 -3.47 -5.83
C GLU A 75 7.80 -4.55 -5.26
N ASP A 76 8.36 -5.37 -4.38
CA ASP A 76 7.61 -6.49 -3.80
C ASP A 76 7.56 -6.42 -2.27
N TRP A 77 7.95 -5.30 -1.69
CA TRP A 77 8.00 -5.15 -0.25
C TRP A 77 6.68 -4.68 0.33
N SER A 78 6.46 -5.05 1.58
CA SER A 78 5.34 -4.59 2.39
C SER A 78 5.90 -3.83 3.59
N TRP A 79 5.04 -3.05 4.24
CA TRP A 79 5.44 -2.21 5.35
C TRP A 79 4.41 -2.30 6.47
N CYS A 80 4.89 -2.49 7.70
CA CYS A 80 4.03 -2.43 8.87
C CYS A 80 4.22 -1.06 9.53
N PHE A 81 3.14 -0.28 9.59
CA PHE A 81 3.19 1.07 10.15
C PHE A 81 3.36 1.06 11.67
N VAL A 82 2.96 -0.02 12.35
CA VAL A 82 3.09 -0.12 13.80
C VAL A 82 4.50 -0.51 14.20
N ASP A 83 5.03 -1.57 13.58
CA ASP A 83 6.37 -2.07 13.91
C ASP A 83 7.47 -1.33 13.15
N GLU A 84 7.09 -0.49 12.19
CA GLU A 84 8.03 0.27 11.33
C GLU A 84 9.04 -0.65 10.69
N LEU A 85 8.53 -1.66 10.00
CA LEU A 85 9.33 -2.75 9.47
C LEU A 85 8.93 -3.05 8.04
N ALA A 86 9.93 -3.07 7.15
CA ALA A 86 9.71 -3.54 5.77
C ALA A 86 9.93 -5.04 5.73
N MET A 87 9.14 -5.74 4.90
CA MET A 87 9.21 -7.19 4.86
C MET A 87 8.74 -7.71 3.51
N LEU A 88 9.09 -8.96 3.24
CA LEU A 88 8.56 -9.68 2.09
C LEU A 88 7.54 -10.68 2.63
N ILE A 89 6.33 -10.65 2.09
CA ILE A 89 5.27 -11.56 2.51
C ILE A 89 4.98 -12.47 1.32
N PRO A 90 5.50 -13.72 1.34
CA PRO A 90 5.41 -14.61 0.17
C PRO A 90 3.97 -14.94 -0.22
N GLU A 91 3.04 -14.89 0.73
CA GLU A 91 1.64 -15.17 0.46
C GLU A 91 0.98 -14.11 -0.41
N VAL A 92 1.53 -12.90 -0.46
CA VAL A 92 0.99 -11.82 -1.29
C VAL A 92 1.68 -11.88 -2.64
N HIS A 93 0.89 -12.06 -3.70
CA HIS A 93 1.45 -12.23 -5.04
C HIS A 93 0.59 -11.53 -6.09
N GLY A 94 1.14 -11.46 -7.28
CA GLY A 94 0.49 -10.80 -8.40
C GLY A 94 1.20 -9.52 -8.77
N GLN A 95 0.81 -8.94 -9.89
CA GLN A 95 1.30 -7.66 -10.35
C GLN A 95 0.11 -6.80 -10.73
N THR A 96 0.19 -5.53 -10.39
CA THR A 96 -0.89 -4.60 -10.65
C THR A 96 -0.47 -3.62 -11.74
N ARG A 97 -1.34 -3.46 -12.76
CA ARG A 97 -1.13 -2.41 -13.74
C ARG A 97 -1.56 -1.08 -13.12
N ILE A 98 -0.64 -0.13 -13.06
CA ILE A 98 -0.92 1.17 -12.47
C ILE A 98 -0.79 2.24 -13.54
N PRO A 99 -1.52 3.35 -13.43
CA PRO A 99 -1.38 4.46 -14.37
C PRO A 99 -0.08 5.21 -14.11
N PRO A 100 0.40 6.00 -15.08
CA PRO A 100 1.54 6.86 -14.82
C PRO A 100 1.27 7.80 -13.66
N SER A 101 2.30 8.07 -12.85
CA SER A 101 2.14 9.00 -11.75
C SER A 101 1.93 10.41 -12.28
N PRO A 102 0.93 11.15 -11.79
CA PRO A 102 0.73 12.53 -12.23
C PRO A 102 1.85 13.48 -11.80
N LEU A 103 2.70 13.05 -10.86
CA LEU A 103 3.80 13.87 -10.38
C LEU A 103 5.15 13.50 -10.99
N LEU A 104 5.18 12.56 -11.94
CA LEU A 104 6.42 12.19 -12.62
C LEU A 104 6.46 12.70 -14.05
#